data_dca321017540c9d390a61a12abc14fae
#
_entry.id   dca321017540c9d390a61a12abc14fae
#
_cell.length_a   1.000
_cell.length_b   1.000
_cell.length_c   1.000
_cell.angle_alpha   90.00
_cell.angle_beta   90.00
_cell.angle_gamma   90.00
#
_symmetry.space_group_name_H-M   'P 1'
#
loop_
_entity.id
_entity.type
_entity.pdbx_description
1 polymer ?
#
loop_
_entity_poly.entity_id
_entity_poly.type
_entity_poly.pdbx_seq_one_letter_code
_entity_poly.pdbx_strand_id
1 'polypeptide(L)'
;PPPPPPPPPPPLFFFQAEDGKLDAQESRGLGDVYKRQDNNSLSKNQIRKDKFLQHSTFNSYHTETSIMRYIKFLEKKDISLTDSMIPLGSCTMKLNAASEMSPLSSKYWTDIHPFAPLDQTKGYQKVLSSLEEKLTIITGFHATSLQPNSGAQGEYTGLLVIKAYHESNRNYNRDICLIPSSAHGTNPASAVMAGMKVVVVKTDDFGNIDWTDLRDKVYKFKNNLSTLMITYPSTHGVFEANIKQITKLIHDNGGQVYMDGANMNAQVGVTNPKIIGADVCHLNLHKTFSIPHGGGGPGVGPICVAKHLSKFLPTNPIIKTGGEKAISAVSSAPWGSAMACIISLSLIHI
;
A
#
# COMPACT_ATOMS: atom_id res chain seq x y z
N PRO A 1 -0.61 -17.80 -40.31
CA PRO A 1 0.44 -17.38 -39.37
C PRO A 1 1.07 -18.65 -38.77
N PRO A 2 2.39 -18.71 -38.56
CA PRO A 2 3.03 -19.85 -37.94
C PRO A 2 2.48 -19.98 -36.49
N PRO A 3 2.40 -21.20 -35.95
CA PRO A 3 1.98 -21.39 -34.58
C PRO A 3 2.91 -20.62 -33.62
N PRO A 4 2.41 -20.11 -32.50
CA PRO A 4 3.25 -19.43 -31.53
C PRO A 4 4.38 -20.37 -31.06
N PRO A 5 5.57 -19.86 -30.75
CA PRO A 5 6.64 -20.67 -30.21
C PRO A 5 6.17 -21.37 -28.92
N PRO A 6 6.64 -22.58 -28.64
CA PRO A 6 6.30 -23.26 -27.41
C PRO A 6 6.71 -22.38 -26.20
N PRO A 7 5.97 -22.41 -25.11
CA PRO A 7 6.35 -21.69 -23.90
C PRO A 7 7.75 -22.13 -23.46
N PRO A 8 8.56 -21.23 -22.89
CA PRO A 8 9.86 -21.60 -22.34
C PRO A 8 9.65 -22.73 -21.33
N PRO A 9 10.57 -23.68 -21.25
CA PRO A 9 10.47 -24.75 -20.26
C PRO A 9 10.37 -24.11 -18.87
N PRO A 10 9.56 -24.68 -17.99
CA PRO A 10 9.51 -24.19 -16.60
C PRO A 10 10.93 -24.20 -16.03
N PRO A 11 11.25 -23.26 -15.14
CA PRO A 11 12.55 -23.26 -14.47
C PRO A 11 12.78 -24.65 -13.91
N LEU A 12 13.93 -25.21 -14.25
CA LEU A 12 14.31 -26.55 -13.81
C LEU A 12 14.49 -26.52 -12.28
N PHE A 13 13.42 -26.81 -11.55
CA PHE A 13 13.53 -27.27 -10.18
C PHE A 13 14.08 -28.70 -10.26
N PHE A 14 15.39 -28.83 -10.19
CA PHE A 14 16.01 -30.12 -10.10
C PHE A 14 15.80 -30.71 -8.70
N PHE A 15 14.85 -31.59 -8.60
CA PHE A 15 14.82 -32.53 -7.51
C PHE A 15 15.78 -33.67 -7.85
N GLN A 16 16.98 -33.65 -7.31
CA GLN A 16 17.82 -34.85 -7.29
C GLN A 16 17.43 -35.69 -6.06
N ALA A 17 16.89 -36.86 -6.32
CA ALA A 17 16.71 -37.87 -5.30
C ALA A 17 18.04 -38.56 -5.06
N GLU A 18 18.81 -38.15 -4.07
CA GLU A 18 19.85 -38.98 -3.46
C GLU A 18 19.23 -39.58 -2.19
N ASP A 19 19.29 -40.89 -2.08
CA ASP A 19 18.81 -41.69 -0.93
C ASP A 19 17.32 -41.52 -0.56
N GLY A 20 16.44 -41.34 -1.54
CA GLY A 20 15.00 -41.22 -1.31
C GLY A 20 14.56 -39.93 -0.63
N LYS A 21 15.42 -38.92 -0.52
CA LYS A 21 15.10 -37.57 -0.03
C LYS A 21 15.06 -36.60 -1.19
N LEU A 22 13.90 -35.94 -1.36
CA LEU A 22 13.73 -34.82 -2.27
C LEU A 22 14.49 -33.61 -1.71
N ASP A 23 15.66 -33.33 -2.26
CA ASP A 23 16.47 -32.17 -1.91
C ASP A 23 16.16 -31.06 -2.91
N ALA A 24 15.16 -30.22 -2.60
CA ALA A 24 15.01 -28.95 -3.29
C ALA A 24 16.23 -28.07 -2.96
N GLN A 25 16.80 -27.38 -3.95
CA GLN A 25 17.96 -26.52 -3.74
C GLN A 25 17.70 -25.42 -2.70
N GLU A 26 16.43 -24.99 -2.57
CA GLU A 26 15.96 -24.09 -1.53
C GLU A 26 15.94 -24.72 -0.13
N SER A 27 15.68 -26.01 -0.03
CA SER A 27 15.69 -26.73 1.25
C SER A 27 17.10 -26.98 1.77
N ARG A 28 18.14 -26.92 0.94
CA ARG A 28 19.54 -26.99 1.40
C ARG A 28 19.89 -25.84 2.31
N GLY A 29 19.47 -24.61 1.99
CA GLY A 29 19.68 -23.45 2.86
C GLY A 29 18.95 -23.56 4.19
N LEU A 30 17.68 -23.97 4.17
CA LEU A 30 16.90 -24.23 5.37
C LEU A 30 17.40 -25.44 6.15
N GLY A 31 17.76 -26.54 5.46
CA GLY A 31 18.33 -27.72 6.07
C GLY A 31 19.66 -27.46 6.79
N ASP A 32 20.52 -26.60 6.25
CA ASP A 32 21.76 -26.18 6.89
C ASP A 32 21.52 -25.27 8.09
N VAL A 33 20.51 -24.40 8.03
CA VAL A 33 20.10 -23.58 9.18
C VAL A 33 19.57 -24.48 10.30
N TYR A 34 18.74 -25.46 10.01
CA TYR A 34 18.24 -26.41 10.99
C TYR A 34 19.33 -27.35 11.55
N LYS A 35 20.31 -27.74 10.74
CA LYS A 35 21.45 -28.55 11.20
C LYS A 35 22.43 -27.76 12.09
N ARG A 36 22.52 -26.44 11.91
CA ARG A 36 23.37 -25.56 12.71
C ARG A 36 22.70 -25.07 13.99
N GLN A 37 21.37 -25.18 14.08
CA GLN A 37 20.67 -24.92 15.32
C GLN A 37 20.93 -26.06 16.29
N ASP A 38 21.71 -25.77 17.31
CA ASP A 38 21.92 -26.71 18.40
C ASP A 38 20.55 -27.06 18.99
N ASN A 39 20.14 -28.32 18.89
CA ASN A 39 18.86 -28.77 19.44
C ASN A 39 18.73 -28.57 20.95
N ASN A 40 19.79 -28.08 21.59
CA ASN A 40 19.88 -27.76 23.00
C ASN A 40 19.56 -26.31 23.35
N SER A 41 19.27 -25.44 22.35
CA SER A 41 18.95 -24.02 22.60
C SER A 41 17.60 -23.79 23.31
N LEU A 42 16.69 -24.76 23.22
CA LEU A 42 15.40 -24.74 23.92
C LEU A 42 15.43 -25.72 25.11
N SER A 43 15.03 -25.26 26.26
CA SER A 43 14.87 -26.13 27.43
C SER A 43 13.75 -27.16 27.20
N LYS A 44 13.87 -28.36 27.77
CA LYS A 44 12.90 -29.46 27.55
C LYS A 44 11.44 -29.08 27.88
N ASN A 45 11.21 -28.11 28.75
CA ASN A 45 9.89 -27.60 29.10
C ASN A 45 9.34 -26.57 28.09
N GLN A 46 10.19 -26.03 27.20
CA GLN A 46 9.78 -25.14 26.12
C GLN A 46 9.43 -25.89 24.82
N ILE A 47 9.80 -27.16 24.74
CA ILE A 47 9.50 -28.01 23.58
C ILE A 47 8.04 -28.46 23.68
N ARG A 48 7.30 -28.23 22.60
CA ARG A 48 5.92 -28.69 22.45
C ARG A 48 5.86 -30.22 22.51
N LYS A 49 4.96 -30.75 23.36
CA LYS A 49 4.79 -32.20 23.54
C LYS A 49 3.43 -32.70 23.06
N ASP A 50 2.47 -31.82 22.89
CA ASP A 50 1.14 -32.16 22.41
C ASP A 50 1.14 -32.43 20.90
N LYS A 51 0.22 -33.26 20.45
CA LYS A 51 0.00 -33.50 19.02
C LYS A 51 -0.69 -32.31 18.40
N PHE A 52 -0.24 -31.88 17.21
CA PHE A 52 -0.81 -30.77 16.45
C PHE A 52 -1.02 -31.16 14.99
N LEU A 53 -1.78 -30.36 14.23
CA LEU A 53 -2.11 -30.60 12.82
C LEU A 53 -2.61 -32.02 12.54
N GLN A 54 -3.48 -32.54 13.40
CA GLN A 54 -3.98 -33.92 13.31
C GLN A 54 -5.08 -34.12 12.25
N HIS A 55 -5.65 -33.03 11.71
CA HIS A 55 -6.65 -33.12 10.67
C HIS A 55 -6.05 -33.79 9.41
N SER A 56 -6.86 -34.63 8.76
CA SER A 56 -6.43 -35.43 7.60
C SER A 56 -5.82 -34.60 6.47
N THR A 57 -6.30 -33.38 6.26
CA THR A 57 -5.76 -32.45 5.26
C THR A 57 -4.27 -32.22 5.41
N PHE A 58 -3.76 -32.11 6.64
CA PHE A 58 -2.33 -31.90 6.90
C PHE A 58 -1.49 -33.16 6.77
N ASN A 59 -2.14 -34.31 6.59
CA ASN A 59 -1.50 -35.62 6.59
C ASN A 59 -1.80 -36.42 5.30
N SER A 60 -2.32 -35.82 4.25
CA SER A 60 -2.76 -36.50 3.03
C SER A 60 -2.05 -36.05 1.75
N TYR A 61 -1.54 -34.82 1.71
CA TYR A 61 -1.00 -34.20 0.48
C TYR A 61 0.50 -33.99 0.58
N HIS A 62 1.26 -35.09 0.46
CA HIS A 62 2.71 -35.09 0.67
C HIS A 62 3.54 -34.98 -0.62
N THR A 63 2.91 -34.91 -1.78
CA THR A 63 3.58 -34.68 -3.06
C THR A 63 3.15 -33.35 -3.67
N GLU A 64 4.02 -32.72 -4.44
CA GLU A 64 3.71 -31.49 -5.15
C GLU A 64 2.41 -31.63 -5.97
N THR A 65 2.29 -32.68 -6.76
CA THR A 65 1.09 -32.91 -7.58
C THR A 65 -0.18 -33.05 -6.74
N SER A 66 -0.12 -33.74 -5.59
CA SER A 66 -1.30 -33.91 -4.74
C SER A 66 -1.73 -32.62 -4.07
N ILE A 67 -0.78 -31.81 -3.57
CA ILE A 67 -1.12 -30.52 -2.96
C ILE A 67 -1.61 -29.51 -3.99
N MET A 68 -1.04 -29.48 -5.20
CA MET A 68 -1.51 -28.61 -6.28
C MET A 68 -2.95 -28.95 -6.69
N ARG A 69 -3.28 -30.25 -6.83
CA ARG A 69 -4.65 -30.70 -7.12
C ARG A 69 -5.62 -30.34 -6.01
N TYR A 70 -5.19 -30.46 -4.77
CA TYR A 70 -6.01 -30.08 -3.61
C TYR A 70 -6.25 -28.57 -3.57
N ILE A 71 -5.23 -27.75 -3.79
CA ILE A 71 -5.37 -26.29 -3.87
C ILE A 71 -6.33 -25.92 -5.01
N LYS A 72 -6.20 -26.53 -6.19
CA LYS A 72 -7.10 -26.29 -7.32
C LYS A 72 -8.53 -26.76 -7.04
N PHE A 73 -8.72 -27.83 -6.28
CA PHE A 73 -10.03 -28.26 -5.83
C PHE A 73 -10.69 -27.23 -4.89
N LEU A 74 -9.92 -26.62 -3.99
CA LEU A 74 -10.40 -25.56 -3.11
C LEU A 74 -10.73 -24.28 -3.91
N GLU A 75 -9.84 -23.88 -4.81
CA GLU A 75 -10.04 -22.73 -5.69
C GLU A 75 -11.36 -22.80 -6.49
N LYS A 76 -11.68 -23.98 -7.02
CA LYS A 76 -12.91 -24.22 -7.77
C LYS A 76 -14.21 -24.12 -6.95
N LYS A 77 -14.13 -24.04 -5.64
CA LYS A 77 -15.30 -23.82 -4.77
C LYS A 77 -15.70 -22.36 -4.69
N ASP A 78 -14.88 -21.48 -5.21
CA ASP A 78 -15.10 -20.03 -5.23
C ASP A 78 -14.86 -19.48 -6.64
N ILE A 79 -15.21 -18.23 -6.86
CA ILE A 79 -15.01 -17.54 -8.12
C ILE A 79 -13.58 -17.02 -8.17
N SER A 80 -12.87 -17.32 -9.27
CA SER A 80 -11.54 -16.78 -9.51
C SER A 80 -11.53 -15.73 -10.62
N LEU A 81 -10.54 -14.84 -10.60
CA LEU A 81 -10.36 -13.82 -11.63
C LEU A 81 -9.97 -14.40 -13.00
N THR A 82 -9.58 -15.68 -13.07
CA THR A 82 -9.34 -16.40 -14.33
C THR A 82 -10.64 -16.88 -14.99
N ASP A 83 -11.69 -17.04 -14.20
CA ASP A 83 -12.97 -17.61 -14.67
C ASP A 83 -14.04 -16.53 -14.85
N SER A 84 -13.99 -15.46 -14.09
CA SER A 84 -14.99 -14.37 -14.17
C SER A 84 -14.49 -13.05 -13.62
N MET A 85 -15.21 -11.97 -13.95
CA MET A 85 -15.08 -10.68 -13.30
C MET A 85 -15.74 -10.73 -11.93
N ILE A 86 -14.96 -10.53 -10.88
CA ILE A 86 -15.48 -10.47 -9.52
C ILE A 86 -15.86 -9.01 -9.22
N PRO A 87 -17.14 -8.72 -8.86
CA PRO A 87 -17.54 -7.39 -8.43
C PRO A 87 -16.98 -7.15 -7.03
N LEU A 88 -15.79 -6.55 -6.97
CA LEU A 88 -15.11 -6.29 -5.71
C LEU A 88 -15.36 -4.88 -5.23
N GLY A 89 -15.43 -4.74 -3.90
CA GLY A 89 -15.35 -3.47 -3.22
C GLY A 89 -13.96 -2.83 -3.32
N SER A 90 -13.53 -2.13 -2.28
CA SER A 90 -12.32 -1.30 -2.29
C SER A 90 -11.00 -2.05 -2.47
N CYS A 91 -10.93 -3.32 -2.11
CA CYS A 91 -9.71 -4.12 -2.22
C CYS A 91 -9.80 -5.09 -3.38
N THR A 92 -9.43 -4.64 -4.57
CA THR A 92 -9.45 -5.44 -5.77
C THR A 92 -8.16 -6.25 -5.88
N MET A 93 -8.23 -7.57 -5.77
CA MET A 93 -7.13 -8.45 -6.15
C MET A 93 -7.07 -8.50 -7.68
N LYS A 94 -5.90 -8.14 -8.24
CA LYS A 94 -5.70 -8.12 -9.68
C LYS A 94 -5.06 -9.43 -10.15
N LEU A 95 -5.38 -9.80 -11.39
CA LEU A 95 -4.53 -10.72 -12.13
C LEU A 95 -3.27 -9.95 -12.56
N ASN A 96 -2.12 -10.41 -12.09
CA ASN A 96 -0.85 -9.83 -12.49
C ASN A 96 -0.29 -10.59 -13.69
N ALA A 97 0.33 -9.88 -14.64
CA ALA A 97 1.07 -10.51 -15.69
C ALA A 97 2.30 -11.24 -15.11
N ALA A 98 2.59 -12.43 -15.60
CA ALA A 98 3.77 -13.20 -15.16
C ALA A 98 5.08 -12.41 -15.39
N SER A 99 5.14 -11.61 -16.46
CA SER A 99 6.28 -10.73 -16.76
C SER A 99 6.50 -9.63 -15.71
N GLU A 100 5.44 -9.10 -15.11
CA GLU A 100 5.53 -8.12 -14.01
C GLU A 100 6.06 -8.75 -12.71
N MET A 101 5.76 -10.04 -12.49
CA MET A 101 6.17 -10.80 -11.32
C MET A 101 7.58 -11.39 -11.45
N SER A 102 8.05 -11.60 -12.68
CA SER A 102 9.33 -12.26 -12.97
C SER A 102 10.54 -11.66 -12.24
N PRO A 103 10.70 -10.33 -12.10
CA PRO A 103 11.82 -9.75 -11.35
C PRO A 103 11.92 -10.22 -9.90
N LEU A 104 10.78 -10.57 -9.28
CA LEU A 104 10.75 -11.03 -7.88
C LEU A 104 11.37 -12.41 -7.68
N SER A 105 11.64 -13.14 -8.77
CA SER A 105 12.36 -14.42 -8.73
C SER A 105 13.89 -14.25 -8.79
N SER A 106 14.38 -13.04 -9.00
CA SER A 106 15.81 -12.77 -9.12
C SER A 106 16.47 -12.53 -7.77
N LYS A 107 17.54 -13.28 -7.46
CA LYS A 107 18.35 -13.09 -6.26
C LYS A 107 18.94 -11.68 -6.17
N TYR A 108 19.24 -11.05 -7.31
CA TYR A 108 19.72 -9.66 -7.35
C TYR A 108 18.65 -8.66 -6.86
N TRP A 109 17.40 -9.08 -6.73
CA TRP A 109 16.31 -8.27 -6.24
C TRP A 109 15.85 -8.70 -4.84
N THR A 110 15.78 -10.02 -4.58
CA THR A 110 15.20 -10.56 -3.34
C THR A 110 16.18 -10.63 -2.17
N ASP A 111 17.48 -10.79 -2.43
CA ASP A 111 18.47 -11.07 -1.40
C ASP A 111 19.14 -9.80 -0.84
N ILE A 112 18.58 -8.63 -1.11
CA ILE A 112 19.11 -7.35 -0.63
C ILE A 112 18.35 -6.93 0.64
N HIS A 113 19.11 -6.70 1.71
CA HIS A 113 18.57 -6.21 2.96
C HIS A 113 18.11 -4.75 2.84
N PRO A 114 16.96 -4.34 3.44
CA PRO A 114 16.45 -2.96 3.35
C PRO A 114 17.41 -1.88 3.84
N PHE A 115 18.36 -2.21 4.70
CA PHE A 115 19.39 -1.32 5.24
C PHE A 115 20.77 -1.60 4.65
N ALA A 116 20.86 -2.27 3.50
CA ALA A 116 22.14 -2.40 2.81
C ALA A 116 22.68 -1.00 2.44
N PRO A 117 24.03 -0.81 2.43
CA PRO A 117 24.64 0.46 2.08
C PRO A 117 24.15 0.99 0.72
N LEU A 118 23.91 2.30 0.62
CA LEU A 118 23.32 2.91 -0.57
C LEU A 118 24.19 2.74 -1.82
N ASP A 119 25.48 2.76 -1.68
CA ASP A 119 26.43 2.53 -2.78
C ASP A 119 26.34 1.13 -3.37
N GLN A 120 25.88 0.14 -2.59
CA GLN A 120 25.66 -1.24 -3.02
C GLN A 120 24.24 -1.48 -3.61
N THR A 121 23.33 -0.52 -3.46
CA THR A 121 21.91 -0.66 -3.85
C THR A 121 21.49 0.30 -4.96
N LYS A 122 22.40 0.75 -5.81
CA LYS A 122 22.15 1.75 -6.86
C LYS A 122 20.99 1.36 -7.80
N GLY A 123 20.83 0.08 -8.12
CA GLY A 123 19.72 -0.43 -8.92
C GLY A 123 18.37 -0.22 -8.24
N TYR A 124 18.27 -0.57 -6.97
CA TYR A 124 17.09 -0.32 -6.15
C TYR A 124 16.74 1.17 -6.08
N GLN A 125 17.76 2.01 -5.78
CA GLN A 125 17.56 3.46 -5.71
C GLN A 125 16.99 4.03 -7.00
N LYS A 126 17.48 3.56 -8.16
CA LYS A 126 16.97 3.98 -9.47
C LYS A 126 15.52 3.56 -9.69
N VAL A 127 15.14 2.35 -9.30
CA VAL A 127 13.75 1.86 -9.40
C VAL A 127 12.82 2.68 -8.50
N LEU A 128 13.20 2.86 -7.24
CA LEU A 128 12.40 3.58 -6.26
C LEU A 128 12.22 5.06 -6.64
N SER A 129 13.31 5.75 -6.99
CA SER A 129 13.22 7.16 -7.40
C SER A 129 12.42 7.34 -8.69
N SER A 130 12.56 6.42 -9.66
CA SER A 130 11.75 6.45 -10.89
C SER A 130 10.26 6.25 -10.60
N LEU A 131 9.92 5.37 -9.67
CA LEU A 131 8.52 5.18 -9.25
C LEU A 131 7.98 6.42 -8.54
N GLU A 132 8.74 7.00 -7.59
CA GLU A 132 8.35 8.24 -6.91
C GLU A 132 8.10 9.38 -7.90
N GLU A 133 8.98 9.56 -8.87
CA GLU A 133 8.83 10.56 -9.94
C GLU A 133 7.54 10.33 -10.74
N LYS A 134 7.29 9.10 -11.20
CA LYS A 134 6.09 8.78 -11.99
C LYS A 134 4.81 8.98 -11.20
N LEU A 135 4.76 8.55 -9.95
CA LEU A 135 3.60 8.78 -9.08
C LEU A 135 3.38 10.27 -8.81
N THR A 136 4.45 11.04 -8.68
CA THR A 136 4.39 12.51 -8.55
C THR A 136 3.77 13.14 -9.80
N ILE A 137 4.16 12.70 -10.99
CA ILE A 137 3.60 13.18 -12.27
C ILE A 137 2.12 12.80 -12.40
N ILE A 138 1.79 11.53 -12.15
CA ILE A 138 0.41 11.02 -12.27
C ILE A 138 -0.55 11.78 -11.35
N THR A 139 -0.12 12.07 -10.13
CA THR A 139 -0.94 12.78 -9.15
C THR A 139 -0.91 14.32 -9.31
N GLY A 140 0.03 14.84 -10.07
CA GLY A 140 0.26 16.27 -10.27
C GLY A 140 0.90 16.96 -9.06
N PHE A 141 1.38 16.21 -8.08
CA PHE A 141 1.98 16.75 -6.86
C PHE A 141 3.47 17.11 -7.06
N HIS A 142 4.13 17.45 -5.97
CA HIS A 142 5.53 17.89 -5.98
C HIS A 142 6.51 16.81 -5.51
N ALA A 143 6.10 15.98 -4.60
CA ALA A 143 6.95 14.92 -4.03
C ALA A 143 6.12 13.72 -3.58
N THR A 144 6.74 12.55 -3.60
CA THR A 144 6.16 11.28 -3.18
C THR A 144 7.09 10.60 -2.17
N SER A 145 6.51 9.88 -1.22
CA SER A 145 7.25 8.97 -0.32
C SER A 145 6.65 7.57 -0.42
N LEU A 146 7.51 6.58 -0.67
CA LEU A 146 7.14 5.16 -0.71
C LEU A 146 7.20 4.49 0.66
N GLN A 147 7.50 5.23 1.73
CA GLN A 147 7.71 4.64 3.05
C GLN A 147 6.48 3.94 3.62
N PRO A 148 5.24 4.45 3.51
CA PRO A 148 4.08 3.76 4.02
C PRO A 148 3.83 2.44 3.28
N ASN A 149 3.63 1.34 4.01
CA ASN A 149 3.47 0.00 3.45
C ASN A 149 2.02 -0.53 3.47
N SER A 150 1.06 0.35 3.64
CA SER A 150 -0.38 0.06 3.46
C SER A 150 -1.16 1.35 3.20
N GLY A 151 -2.40 1.23 2.69
CA GLY A 151 -3.29 2.39 2.53
C GLY A 151 -3.54 3.12 3.84
N ALA A 152 -3.92 2.39 4.89
CA ALA A 152 -4.14 2.97 6.23
C ALA A 152 -2.89 3.65 6.80
N GLN A 153 -1.70 3.11 6.56
CA GLN A 153 -0.46 3.76 6.96
C GLN A 153 -0.18 5.01 6.13
N GLY A 154 -0.55 5.01 4.85
CA GLY A 154 -0.54 6.21 4.00
C GLY A 154 -1.50 7.28 4.52
N GLU A 155 -2.73 6.89 4.92
CA GLU A 155 -3.68 7.79 5.57
C GLU A 155 -3.08 8.47 6.81
N TYR A 156 -2.59 7.65 7.73
CA TYR A 156 -1.94 8.12 8.95
C TYR A 156 -0.77 9.07 8.66
N THR A 157 0.09 8.68 7.73
CA THR A 157 1.28 9.47 7.35
C THR A 157 0.90 10.83 6.77
N GLY A 158 -0.06 10.87 5.86
CA GLY A 158 -0.51 12.12 5.25
C GLY A 158 -1.13 13.08 6.27
N LEU A 159 -1.88 12.54 7.24
CA LEU A 159 -2.43 13.34 8.33
C LEU A 159 -1.35 13.87 9.28
N LEU A 160 -0.31 13.08 9.57
CA LEU A 160 0.85 13.55 10.34
C LEU A 160 1.62 14.66 9.60
N VAL A 161 1.75 14.56 8.27
CA VAL A 161 2.38 15.62 7.44
C VAL A 161 1.57 16.92 7.55
N ILE A 162 0.25 16.86 7.47
CA ILE A 162 -0.63 18.03 7.66
C ILE A 162 -0.49 18.61 9.06
N LYS A 163 -0.46 17.76 10.08
CA LYS A 163 -0.26 18.19 11.47
C LYS A 163 1.07 18.91 11.64
N ALA A 164 2.16 18.31 11.17
CA ALA A 164 3.50 18.93 11.22
C ALA A 164 3.55 20.27 10.47
N TYR A 165 2.82 20.41 9.37
CA TYR A 165 2.67 21.69 8.67
C TYR A 165 2.00 22.73 9.55
N HIS A 166 0.87 22.40 10.19
CA HIS A 166 0.18 23.35 11.09
C HIS A 166 1.04 23.74 12.29
N GLU A 167 1.69 22.77 12.93
CA GLU A 167 2.60 23.00 14.06
C GLU A 167 3.80 23.88 13.67
N SER A 168 4.38 23.63 12.49
CA SER A 168 5.47 24.46 11.94
C SER A 168 5.07 25.93 11.72
N ASN A 169 3.78 26.17 11.49
CA ASN A 169 3.20 27.51 11.36
C ASN A 169 2.62 28.05 12.70
N ARG A 170 2.94 27.40 13.83
CA ARG A 170 2.45 27.73 15.17
C ARG A 170 0.93 27.64 15.35
N ASN A 171 0.26 26.88 14.50
CA ASN A 171 -1.18 26.65 14.54
C ASN A 171 -1.50 25.35 15.31
N TYR A 172 -1.07 25.25 16.55
CA TYR A 172 -1.18 24.05 17.39
C TYR A 172 -2.63 23.66 17.73
N ASN A 173 -3.57 24.58 17.59
CA ASN A 173 -4.99 24.37 17.85
C ASN A 173 -5.76 23.78 16.66
N ARG A 174 -5.13 23.60 15.49
CA ARG A 174 -5.78 23.03 14.31
C ARG A 174 -5.75 21.50 14.39
N ASP A 175 -6.77 20.94 15.03
CA ASP A 175 -6.91 19.51 15.32
C ASP A 175 -8.21 18.89 14.79
N ILE A 176 -9.08 19.67 14.13
CA ILE A 176 -10.34 19.16 13.56
C ILE A 176 -10.11 18.58 12.16
N CYS A 177 -10.51 17.31 11.97
CA CYS A 177 -10.59 16.65 10.69
C CYS A 177 -12.07 16.48 10.29
N LEU A 178 -12.50 17.15 9.24
CA LEU A 178 -13.82 16.98 8.64
C LEU A 178 -13.80 15.72 7.76
N ILE A 179 -14.76 14.82 7.92
CA ILE A 179 -14.84 13.58 7.16
C ILE A 179 -16.29 13.35 6.70
N PRO A 180 -16.55 13.21 5.38
CA PRO A 180 -17.89 12.87 4.90
C PRO A 180 -18.37 11.52 5.43
N SER A 181 -19.66 11.38 5.67
CA SER A 181 -20.27 10.13 6.12
C SER A 181 -20.12 8.97 5.12
N SER A 182 -19.83 9.28 3.86
CA SER A 182 -19.48 8.32 2.80
C SER A 182 -18.05 7.82 2.84
N ALA A 183 -17.21 8.30 3.77
CA ALA A 183 -15.81 7.91 3.82
C ALA A 183 -15.63 6.45 4.26
N HIS A 184 -14.51 5.84 3.85
CA HIS A 184 -14.14 4.51 4.32
C HIS A 184 -13.90 4.53 5.83
N GLY A 185 -14.26 3.43 6.53
CA GLY A 185 -14.14 3.33 7.99
C GLY A 185 -12.72 3.51 8.55
N THR A 186 -11.68 3.33 7.73
CA THR A 186 -10.28 3.58 8.14
C THR A 186 -9.97 5.06 8.25
N ASN A 187 -10.66 5.95 7.51
CA ASN A 187 -10.36 7.37 7.52
C ASN A 187 -10.52 8.00 8.91
N PRO A 188 -11.67 7.84 9.61
CA PRO A 188 -11.80 8.36 10.98
C PRO A 188 -10.82 7.71 11.95
N ALA A 189 -10.52 6.42 11.81
CA ALA A 189 -9.54 5.72 12.65
C ALA A 189 -8.14 6.32 12.49
N SER A 190 -7.69 6.55 11.27
CA SER A 190 -6.40 7.17 10.96
C SER A 190 -6.32 8.61 11.48
N ALA A 191 -7.41 9.37 11.41
CA ALA A 191 -7.47 10.73 11.95
C ALA A 191 -7.31 10.76 13.49
N VAL A 192 -7.99 9.86 14.19
CA VAL A 192 -7.86 9.71 15.64
C VAL A 192 -6.44 9.28 16.02
N MET A 193 -5.85 8.33 15.30
CA MET A 193 -4.45 7.91 15.51
C MET A 193 -3.45 9.05 15.31
N ALA A 194 -3.71 9.97 14.37
CA ALA A 194 -2.90 11.17 14.17
C ALA A 194 -3.12 12.26 15.24
N GLY A 195 -4.02 11.99 16.20
CA GLY A 195 -4.36 12.92 17.28
C GLY A 195 -5.31 14.04 16.85
N MET A 196 -6.11 13.80 15.81
CA MET A 196 -7.13 14.74 15.34
C MET A 196 -8.52 14.37 15.90
N LYS A 197 -9.38 15.35 16.02
CA LYS A 197 -10.79 15.20 16.38
C LYS A 197 -11.63 15.11 15.11
N VAL A 198 -12.35 14.02 14.96
CA VAL A 198 -13.19 13.77 13.79
C VAL A 198 -14.52 14.51 13.93
N VAL A 199 -14.90 15.23 12.89
CA VAL A 199 -16.24 15.83 12.76
C VAL A 199 -16.82 15.32 11.43
N VAL A 200 -17.88 14.53 11.55
CA VAL A 200 -18.55 13.95 10.37
C VAL A 200 -19.34 15.01 9.64
N VAL A 201 -19.22 15.06 8.32
CA VAL A 201 -20.02 15.88 7.41
C VAL A 201 -21.07 14.97 6.74
N LYS A 202 -22.31 15.43 6.69
CA LYS A 202 -23.40 14.70 6.07
C LYS A 202 -23.21 14.57 4.56
N THR A 203 -23.83 13.55 3.98
CA THR A 203 -24.05 13.42 2.55
C THR A 203 -25.54 13.66 2.25
N ASP A 204 -25.81 14.17 1.06
CA ASP A 204 -27.18 14.30 0.54
C ASP A 204 -27.74 12.94 0.06
N ASP A 205 -29.01 12.93 -0.38
CA ASP A 205 -29.67 11.72 -0.87
C ASP A 205 -29.07 11.16 -2.19
N PHE A 206 -28.24 11.94 -2.86
CA PHE A 206 -27.51 11.54 -4.08
C PHE A 206 -26.09 11.08 -3.80
N GLY A 207 -25.66 11.09 -2.54
CA GLY A 207 -24.33 10.68 -2.10
C GLY A 207 -23.24 11.74 -2.24
N ASN A 208 -23.60 12.98 -2.58
CA ASN A 208 -22.67 14.11 -2.55
C ASN A 208 -22.50 14.64 -1.12
N ILE A 209 -21.45 15.43 -0.91
CA ILE A 209 -21.25 16.15 0.36
C ILE A 209 -22.35 17.19 0.52
N ASP A 210 -23.08 17.15 1.64
CA ASP A 210 -24.06 18.21 1.98
C ASP A 210 -23.34 19.54 2.15
N TRP A 211 -23.52 20.41 1.16
CA TRP A 211 -22.84 21.72 1.11
C TRP A 211 -23.16 22.61 2.31
N THR A 212 -24.40 22.59 2.77
CA THR A 212 -24.84 23.42 3.90
C THR A 212 -24.18 22.93 5.19
N ASP A 213 -24.24 21.64 5.46
CA ASP A 213 -23.62 21.03 6.63
C ASP A 213 -22.08 21.22 6.63
N LEU A 214 -21.44 21.05 5.48
CA LEU A 214 -20.00 21.31 5.33
C LEU A 214 -19.65 22.76 5.68
N ARG A 215 -20.33 23.70 5.04
CA ARG A 215 -20.09 25.14 5.23
C ARG A 215 -20.26 25.54 6.69
N ASP A 216 -21.34 25.12 7.32
CA ASP A 216 -21.65 25.46 8.70
C ASP A 216 -20.57 24.89 9.66
N LYS A 217 -20.08 23.66 9.40
CA LYS A 217 -19.00 23.05 10.17
C LYS A 217 -17.66 23.75 9.93
N VAL A 218 -17.35 24.14 8.70
CA VAL A 218 -16.13 24.89 8.38
C VAL A 218 -16.11 26.21 9.16
N TYR A 219 -17.21 26.98 9.17
CA TYR A 219 -17.27 28.22 9.90
C TYR A 219 -17.26 28.01 11.42
N LYS A 220 -17.98 27.00 11.91
CA LYS A 220 -18.00 26.65 13.33
C LYS A 220 -16.61 26.34 13.86
N PHE A 221 -15.81 25.58 13.10
CA PHE A 221 -14.48 25.12 13.50
C PHE A 221 -13.34 25.88 12.83
N LYS A 222 -13.58 27.03 12.24
CA LYS A 222 -12.61 27.78 11.43
C LYS A 222 -11.21 27.88 12.05
N ASN A 223 -11.12 28.16 13.35
CA ASN A 223 -9.85 28.35 14.05
C ASN A 223 -9.14 27.00 14.38
N ASN A 224 -9.88 25.91 14.36
CA ASN A 224 -9.40 24.56 14.69
C ASN A 224 -9.36 23.63 13.49
N LEU A 225 -9.82 24.10 12.32
CA LEU A 225 -9.87 23.28 11.12
C LEU A 225 -8.46 22.91 10.66
N SER A 226 -8.12 21.62 10.77
CA SER A 226 -6.86 21.07 10.28
C SER A 226 -6.99 20.63 8.83
N THR A 227 -7.97 19.77 8.55
CA THR A 227 -8.12 19.15 7.24
C THR A 227 -9.55 18.71 6.95
N LEU A 228 -9.88 18.65 5.65
CA LEU A 228 -10.98 17.85 5.13
C LEU A 228 -10.36 16.58 4.53
N MET A 229 -10.82 15.40 4.94
CA MET A 229 -10.40 14.13 4.40
C MET A 229 -11.52 13.53 3.54
N ILE A 230 -11.29 13.44 2.24
CA ILE A 230 -12.27 13.00 1.25
C ILE A 230 -11.75 11.82 0.42
N THR A 231 -12.66 11.00 -0.08
CA THR A 231 -12.39 10.00 -1.12
C THR A 231 -12.99 10.50 -2.44
N TYR A 232 -12.23 10.44 -3.54
CA TYR A 232 -12.71 10.93 -4.84
C TYR A 232 -12.31 9.97 -5.98
N PRO A 233 -13.30 9.42 -6.75
CA PRO A 233 -14.73 9.46 -6.43
C PRO A 233 -15.03 8.83 -5.07
N SER A 234 -16.19 9.16 -4.48
CA SER A 234 -16.57 8.67 -3.16
C SER A 234 -16.71 7.13 -3.12
N THR A 235 -16.86 6.55 -1.92
CA THR A 235 -17.12 5.11 -1.77
C THR A 235 -18.46 4.69 -2.39
N HIS A 236 -19.37 5.63 -2.61
CA HIS A 236 -20.61 5.42 -3.35
C HIS A 236 -20.46 5.54 -4.87
N GLY A 237 -19.24 5.78 -5.37
CA GLY A 237 -18.95 5.97 -6.79
C GLY A 237 -19.32 7.36 -7.34
N VAL A 238 -19.62 8.31 -6.46
CA VAL A 238 -20.04 9.66 -6.85
C VAL A 238 -18.82 10.56 -7.09
N PHE A 239 -18.76 11.18 -8.26
CA PHE A 239 -17.87 12.27 -8.57
C PHE A 239 -18.53 13.58 -8.10
N GLU A 240 -18.04 14.12 -6.99
CA GLU A 240 -18.52 15.37 -6.40
C GLU A 240 -18.38 16.53 -7.39
N ALA A 241 -19.50 17.02 -7.91
CA ALA A 241 -19.51 18.08 -8.95
C ALA A 241 -18.92 19.40 -8.44
N ASN A 242 -19.11 19.69 -7.16
CA ASN A 242 -18.66 20.93 -6.53
C ASN A 242 -17.29 20.81 -5.87
N ILE A 243 -16.51 19.78 -6.20
CA ILE A 243 -15.25 19.48 -5.51
C ILE A 243 -14.29 20.67 -5.41
N LYS A 244 -14.17 21.48 -6.45
CA LYS A 244 -13.32 22.67 -6.44
C LYS A 244 -13.81 23.77 -5.50
N GLN A 245 -15.12 23.91 -5.34
CA GLN A 245 -15.70 24.85 -4.40
C GLN A 245 -15.48 24.36 -2.96
N ILE A 246 -15.63 23.07 -2.74
CA ILE A 246 -15.38 22.41 -1.45
C ILE A 246 -13.92 22.60 -1.04
N THR A 247 -12.97 22.25 -1.89
CA THR A 247 -11.54 22.39 -1.58
C THR A 247 -11.14 23.82 -1.35
N LYS A 248 -11.68 24.75 -2.16
CA LYS A 248 -11.46 26.20 -1.96
C LYS A 248 -12.00 26.67 -0.61
N LEU A 249 -13.20 26.26 -0.21
CA LEU A 249 -13.77 26.62 1.09
C LEU A 249 -12.86 26.21 2.25
N ILE A 250 -12.27 25.02 2.17
CA ILE A 250 -11.32 24.53 3.18
C ILE A 250 -10.06 25.38 3.24
N HIS A 251 -9.45 25.67 2.07
CA HIS A 251 -8.24 26.47 1.97
C HIS A 251 -8.46 27.91 2.46
N ASP A 252 -9.58 28.54 2.07
CA ASP A 252 -9.93 29.91 2.50
C ASP A 252 -10.08 30.02 4.02
N ASN A 253 -10.33 28.91 4.72
CA ASN A 253 -10.41 28.83 6.17
C ASN A 253 -9.16 28.21 6.83
N GLY A 254 -8.06 28.09 6.07
CA GLY A 254 -6.74 27.68 6.56
C GLY A 254 -6.57 26.18 6.79
N GLY A 255 -7.53 25.35 6.38
CA GLY A 255 -7.43 23.90 6.39
C GLY A 255 -6.65 23.38 5.19
N GLN A 256 -6.25 22.10 5.25
CA GLN A 256 -5.66 21.35 4.14
C GLN A 256 -6.67 20.34 3.60
N VAL A 257 -6.48 19.90 2.37
CA VAL A 257 -7.32 18.87 1.76
C VAL A 257 -6.53 17.58 1.60
N TYR A 258 -6.95 16.56 2.33
CA TYR A 258 -6.47 15.19 2.19
C TYR A 258 -7.40 14.41 1.26
N MET A 259 -6.85 13.80 0.21
CA MET A 259 -7.60 12.91 -0.67
C MET A 259 -7.18 11.45 -0.45
N ASP A 260 -8.14 10.61 -0.13
CA ASP A 260 -8.01 9.16 -0.20
C ASP A 260 -7.97 8.74 -1.67
N GLY A 261 -6.80 8.28 -2.12
CA GLY A 261 -6.54 7.86 -3.49
C GLY A 261 -6.80 6.37 -3.76
N ALA A 262 -7.58 5.71 -2.93
CA ALA A 262 -7.94 4.30 -3.14
C ALA A 262 -8.63 4.06 -4.49
N ASN A 263 -9.36 5.05 -5.00
CA ASN A 263 -10.08 5.00 -6.27
C ASN A 263 -9.31 5.68 -7.43
N MET A 264 -7.97 5.72 -7.37
CA MET A 264 -7.13 6.41 -8.35
C MET A 264 -7.33 5.92 -9.79
N ASN A 265 -7.72 4.67 -9.99
CA ASN A 265 -8.03 4.11 -11.32
C ASN A 265 -9.14 4.87 -12.05
N ALA A 266 -10.04 5.54 -11.33
CA ALA A 266 -11.08 6.38 -11.93
C ALA A 266 -10.58 7.79 -12.34
N GLN A 267 -9.37 8.16 -11.97
CA GLN A 267 -8.79 9.49 -12.22
C GLN A 267 -7.67 9.46 -13.27
N VAL A 268 -6.86 8.40 -13.29
CA VAL A 268 -5.68 8.30 -14.17
C VAL A 268 -6.08 8.52 -15.64
N GLY A 269 -5.38 9.45 -16.30
CA GLY A 269 -5.64 9.81 -17.68
C GLY A 269 -6.80 10.80 -17.90
N VAL A 270 -7.62 11.07 -16.88
CA VAL A 270 -8.78 11.98 -16.94
C VAL A 270 -8.56 13.24 -16.09
N THR A 271 -8.11 13.05 -14.87
CA THR A 271 -7.83 14.12 -13.90
C THR A 271 -6.73 13.68 -12.93
N ASN A 272 -6.41 14.51 -11.95
CA ASN A 272 -5.50 14.12 -10.88
C ASN A 272 -5.83 14.87 -9.57
N PRO A 273 -5.35 14.36 -8.42
CA PRO A 273 -5.60 14.97 -7.10
C PRO A 273 -5.24 16.46 -7.01
N LYS A 274 -4.14 16.87 -7.64
CA LYS A 274 -3.71 18.28 -7.61
C LYS A 274 -4.70 19.20 -8.33
N ILE A 275 -5.19 18.80 -9.49
CA ILE A 275 -6.19 19.57 -10.25
C ILE A 275 -7.50 19.68 -9.47
N ILE A 276 -7.87 18.63 -8.74
CA ILE A 276 -9.06 18.61 -7.89
C ILE A 276 -8.93 19.59 -6.70
N GLY A 277 -7.71 19.88 -6.27
CA GLY A 277 -7.43 20.81 -5.17
C GLY A 277 -6.98 20.11 -3.88
N ALA A 278 -6.53 18.86 -3.96
CA ALA A 278 -5.93 18.19 -2.81
C ALA A 278 -4.50 18.68 -2.53
N ASP A 279 -4.09 18.61 -1.27
CA ASP A 279 -2.74 18.93 -0.80
C ASP A 279 -1.92 17.67 -0.50
N VAL A 280 -2.59 16.61 -0.09
CA VAL A 280 -2.03 15.28 0.18
C VAL A 280 -2.94 14.24 -0.43
N CYS A 281 -2.34 13.20 -1.00
CA CYS A 281 -3.07 12.01 -1.44
C CYS A 281 -2.24 10.78 -1.11
N HIS A 282 -2.84 9.75 -0.48
CA HIS A 282 -2.23 8.43 -0.49
C HIS A 282 -2.73 7.62 -1.68
N LEU A 283 -1.90 6.71 -2.16
CA LEU A 283 -2.25 5.76 -3.19
C LEU A 283 -2.21 4.34 -2.61
N ASN A 284 -3.00 3.46 -3.21
CA ASN A 284 -2.93 2.03 -2.93
C ASN A 284 -2.33 1.32 -4.15
N LEU A 285 -1.03 1.04 -4.14
CA LEU A 285 -0.37 0.40 -5.29
C LEU A 285 -0.92 -1.00 -5.55
N HIS A 286 -1.45 -1.66 -4.52
CA HIS A 286 -2.15 -2.94 -4.63
C HIS A 286 -3.58 -2.84 -5.22
N LYS A 287 -4.02 -1.66 -5.62
CA LYS A 287 -5.28 -1.44 -6.36
C LYS A 287 -4.98 -1.02 -7.79
N THR A 288 -4.75 0.24 -8.04
CA THR A 288 -4.55 0.81 -9.39
C THR A 288 -3.26 0.36 -10.06
N PHE A 289 -2.20 0.08 -9.28
CA PHE A 289 -0.85 -0.18 -9.77
C PHE A 289 -0.39 -1.63 -9.57
N SER A 290 -1.32 -2.56 -9.52
CA SER A 290 -1.15 -4.02 -9.70
C SER A 290 -0.23 -4.76 -8.73
N ILE A 291 0.20 -4.18 -7.61
CA ILE A 291 0.93 -4.97 -6.62
C ILE A 291 0.01 -6.08 -6.10
N PRO A 292 0.44 -7.34 -6.07
CA PRO A 292 -0.36 -8.43 -5.53
C PRO A 292 -0.58 -8.23 -4.04
N HIS A 293 -1.81 -8.41 -3.59
CA HIS A 293 -2.22 -8.21 -2.20
C HIS A 293 -2.16 -9.48 -1.37
N GLY A 294 -2.18 -10.64 -2.02
CA GLY A 294 -2.04 -11.97 -1.40
C GLY A 294 -3.07 -12.27 -0.31
N GLY A 295 -4.29 -11.73 -0.45
CA GLY A 295 -5.32 -11.90 0.59
C GLY A 295 -5.07 -11.09 1.87
N GLY A 296 -4.25 -10.04 1.82
CA GLY A 296 -3.89 -9.18 2.94
C GLY A 296 -2.38 -8.94 3.09
N GLY A 297 -1.61 -9.47 2.15
CA GLY A 297 -0.15 -9.39 2.11
C GLY A 297 0.38 -8.03 1.67
N PRO A 298 1.66 -7.94 1.25
CA PRO A 298 2.43 -6.71 1.25
C PRO A 298 1.74 -5.62 0.42
N GLY A 299 1.32 -4.57 1.10
CA GLY A 299 0.80 -3.38 0.46
C GLY A 299 1.89 -2.33 0.34
N VAL A 300 1.67 -1.34 -0.53
CA VAL A 300 2.41 -0.10 -0.55
C VAL A 300 1.40 1.03 -0.67
N GLY A 301 1.48 1.97 0.26
CA GLY A 301 0.57 3.11 0.37
C GLY A 301 1.31 4.44 0.28
N PRO A 302 1.92 4.77 -0.89
CA PRO A 302 2.70 5.98 -1.03
C PRO A 302 1.85 7.21 -0.72
N ILE A 303 2.49 8.23 -0.17
CA ILE A 303 1.87 9.55 -0.07
C ILE A 303 2.51 10.50 -1.06
N CYS A 304 1.66 11.25 -1.76
CA CYS A 304 2.04 12.31 -2.68
C CYS A 304 1.56 13.64 -2.11
N VAL A 305 2.40 14.67 -2.14
CA VAL A 305 2.13 15.92 -1.44
C VAL A 305 2.44 17.16 -2.27
N ALA A 306 1.71 18.23 -2.00
CA ALA A 306 1.96 19.54 -2.56
C ALA A 306 3.30 20.12 -2.07
N LYS A 307 3.86 21.10 -2.79
CA LYS A 307 5.18 21.68 -2.54
C LYS A 307 5.38 22.16 -1.10
N HIS A 308 4.40 22.82 -0.50
CA HIS A 308 4.51 23.36 0.86
C HIS A 308 4.57 22.27 1.94
N LEU A 309 4.13 21.04 1.62
CA LEU A 309 4.12 19.89 2.52
C LEU A 309 5.33 18.96 2.33
N SER A 310 6.06 19.06 1.22
CA SER A 310 7.15 18.14 0.86
C SER A 310 8.26 18.04 1.90
N LYS A 311 8.56 19.15 2.59
CA LYS A 311 9.58 19.20 3.65
C LYS A 311 9.24 18.38 4.89
N PHE A 312 7.98 17.94 5.04
CA PHE A 312 7.50 17.13 6.18
C PHE A 312 7.38 15.64 5.87
N LEU A 313 7.71 15.20 4.65
CA LEU A 313 7.69 13.77 4.30
C LEU A 313 8.54 12.95 5.28
N PRO A 314 8.15 11.69 5.59
CA PRO A 314 8.76 10.91 6.66
C PRO A 314 10.23 10.60 6.40
N THR A 315 11.06 10.69 7.44
CA THR A 315 12.46 10.27 7.41
C THR A 315 12.62 8.85 7.95
N ASN A 316 13.84 8.32 7.86
CA ASN A 316 14.22 7.09 8.54
C ASN A 316 15.48 7.35 9.39
N PRO A 317 15.58 6.78 10.59
CA PRO A 317 16.70 7.06 11.49
C PRO A 317 18.06 6.55 11.00
N ILE A 318 18.08 5.52 10.15
CA ILE A 318 19.31 4.90 9.63
C ILE A 318 19.65 5.44 8.24
N ILE A 319 18.65 5.48 7.34
CA ILE A 319 18.83 5.98 5.97
C ILE A 319 17.99 7.24 5.83
N LYS A 320 18.66 8.38 5.69
CA LYS A 320 17.96 9.67 5.58
C LYS A 320 17.09 9.70 4.31
N THR A 321 15.79 9.68 4.51
CA THR A 321 14.75 9.91 3.51
C THR A 321 13.95 11.16 3.89
N GLY A 322 12.97 11.56 3.08
CA GLY A 322 12.06 12.64 3.41
C GLY A 322 12.64 14.04 3.30
N GLY A 323 11.96 14.99 3.89
CA GLY A 323 12.26 16.41 3.78
C GLY A 323 13.06 17.00 4.94
N GLU A 324 13.35 18.28 4.87
CA GLU A 324 14.18 19.00 5.87
C GLU A 324 13.57 19.05 7.28
N LYS A 325 12.23 19.09 7.36
CA LYS A 325 11.44 19.10 8.61
C LYS A 325 10.63 17.81 8.73
N ALA A 326 11.22 16.70 8.31
CA ALA A 326 10.55 15.42 8.22
C ALA A 326 9.90 14.97 9.53
N ILE A 327 8.72 14.36 9.42
CA ILE A 327 8.14 13.60 10.53
C ILE A 327 8.96 12.32 10.77
N SER A 328 8.75 11.68 11.90
CA SER A 328 9.39 10.41 12.23
C SER A 328 9.03 9.31 11.22
N ALA A 329 9.81 8.23 11.20
CA ALA A 329 9.54 7.06 10.39
C ALA A 329 8.17 6.47 10.73
N VAL A 330 7.42 6.08 9.70
CA VAL A 330 6.10 5.45 9.81
C VAL A 330 6.15 3.96 9.52
N SER A 331 7.25 3.47 8.96
CA SER A 331 7.54 2.05 8.80
C SER A 331 9.00 1.75 9.20
N SER A 332 9.30 0.48 9.46
CA SER A 332 10.66 0.07 9.83
C SER A 332 11.65 0.27 8.69
N ALA A 333 11.28 -0.09 7.47
CA ALA A 333 12.14 0.06 6.29
C ALA A 333 12.04 1.46 5.70
N PRO A 334 13.13 1.99 5.11
CA PRO A 334 13.18 3.36 4.56
C PRO A 334 12.17 3.61 3.44
N TRP A 335 11.87 2.58 2.64
CA TRP A 335 10.92 2.61 1.52
C TRP A 335 9.82 1.56 1.67
N GLY A 336 9.41 1.25 2.89
CA GLY A 336 8.33 0.30 3.16
C GLY A 336 8.55 -1.06 2.47
N SER A 337 7.59 -1.50 1.67
CA SER A 337 7.66 -2.75 0.90
C SER A 337 8.39 -2.57 -0.43
N ALA A 338 9.63 -2.13 -0.40
CA ALA A 338 10.43 -1.74 -1.58
C ALA A 338 10.48 -2.81 -2.67
N MET A 339 10.60 -4.09 -2.29
CA MET A 339 10.67 -5.20 -3.24
C MET A 339 9.44 -5.26 -4.17
N ALA A 340 8.26 -4.95 -3.66
CA ALA A 340 7.02 -4.99 -4.45
C ALA A 340 6.89 -3.79 -5.42
N CYS A 341 7.65 -2.71 -5.21
CA CYS A 341 7.54 -1.50 -6.01
C CYS A 341 7.92 -1.69 -7.49
N ILE A 342 8.74 -2.71 -7.80
CA ILE A 342 9.12 -3.01 -9.19
C ILE A 342 7.92 -3.41 -10.04
N ILE A 343 6.91 -4.05 -9.45
CA ILE A 343 5.69 -4.46 -10.15
C ILE A 343 4.92 -3.24 -10.62
N SER A 344 4.72 -2.26 -9.75
CA SER A 344 4.04 -1.01 -10.12
C SER A 344 4.82 -0.22 -11.16
N LEU A 345 6.15 -0.20 -11.08
CA LEU A 345 6.98 0.46 -12.08
C LEU A 345 6.88 -0.24 -13.43
N SER A 346 6.85 -1.58 -13.46
CA SER A 346 6.66 -2.37 -14.67
C SER A 346 5.31 -2.06 -15.33
N LEU A 347 4.22 -2.08 -14.57
CA LEU A 347 2.89 -1.73 -15.07
C LEU A 347 2.85 -0.32 -15.69
N ILE A 348 3.44 0.68 -15.05
CA ILE A 348 3.43 2.06 -15.55
C ILE A 348 4.21 2.20 -16.88
N HIS A 349 5.14 1.29 -17.16
CA HIS A 349 5.91 1.27 -18.40
C HIS A 349 5.21 0.54 -19.55
N ILE A 350 4.23 -0.30 -19.28
CA ILE A 350 3.44 -0.99 -20.28
C ILE A 350 2.39 -0.05 -20.87
#